data_c092e0a452fee7f17cb2e574b6094ddf
#
_entry.id   c092e0a452fee7f17cb2e574b6094ddf
#
_cell.length_a   1.000
_cell.length_b   1.000
_cell.length_c   1.000
_cell.angle_alpha   90.00
_cell.angle_beta   90.00
_cell.angle_gamma   90.00
#
_symmetry.space_group_name_H-M   'P 1'
#
loop_
_entity.id
_entity.type
_entity.pdbx_description
1 polymer ?
#
loop_
_entity_poly.entity_id
_entity_poly.type
_entity_poly.pdbx_seq_one_letter_code
_entity_poly.pdbx_strand_id
1 'polypeptide(L)'
;MFDQIKQRLAQIFTPSRLFIYYNNASLEHTIASDSGAQIRDGIKSVGKQGDCPEAEWPYVIAKFKTRPPKSCYVDALKYKAVLYQRLTPALSQLKGCLASGYPFVFGFTVYESFESPQVARTGHHASLPKPDESSIGGHAVMCVGYDDAKQWFIIRNSWESKWGMKGYFTLPYAYVTSVNLASDIWTIRIVE
;
A
#
# COMPACT_ATOMS: atom_id res chain seq x y z
N MET A 1 -0.80 -3.30 10.84
CA MET A 1 -1.68 -3.74 11.94
C MET A 1 -2.25 -5.15 11.73
N PHE A 2 -2.93 -5.45 10.62
CA PHE A 2 -3.53 -6.77 10.39
C PHE A 2 -2.50 -7.92 10.42
N ASP A 3 -1.37 -7.76 9.72
CA ASP A 3 -0.29 -8.75 9.73
C ASP A 3 0.35 -8.90 11.11
N GLN A 4 0.46 -7.81 11.86
CA GLN A 4 0.97 -7.82 13.23
C GLN A 4 0.06 -8.63 14.17
N ILE A 5 -1.26 -8.47 14.05
CA ILE A 5 -2.23 -9.26 14.83
C ILE A 5 -2.10 -10.74 14.47
N LYS A 6 -2.05 -11.07 13.18
CA LYS A 6 -1.95 -12.45 12.71
C LYS A 6 -0.65 -13.12 13.17
N GLN A 7 0.43 -12.36 13.23
CA GLN A 7 1.77 -12.83 13.63
C GLN A 7 1.98 -12.81 15.15
N ARG A 8 0.94 -12.41 15.90
CA ARG A 8 0.99 -12.37 17.38
C ARG A 8 2.16 -11.55 17.91
N LEU A 9 2.50 -10.45 17.27
CA LEU A 9 3.51 -9.54 17.81
C LEU A 9 3.11 -9.06 19.21
N ALA A 10 4.08 -8.99 20.09
CA ALA A 10 3.87 -8.57 21.48
C ALA A 10 3.30 -7.15 21.59
N GLN A 11 3.59 -6.30 20.62
CA GLN A 11 3.09 -4.93 20.54
C GLN A 11 2.68 -4.58 19.12
N ILE A 12 1.42 -4.15 18.95
CA ILE A 12 0.91 -3.61 17.70
C ILE A 12 1.22 -2.11 17.65
N PHE A 13 1.82 -1.65 16.57
CA PHE A 13 2.15 -0.25 16.37
C PHE A 13 1.83 0.19 14.94
N THR A 14 1.76 1.49 14.73
CA THR A 14 1.69 2.05 13.38
C THR A 14 3.10 2.26 12.86
N PRO A 15 3.49 1.62 11.75
CA PRO A 15 4.80 1.81 11.12
C PRO A 15 4.99 3.25 10.64
N SER A 16 6.23 3.76 10.71
CA SER A 16 6.56 5.12 10.29
C SER A 16 6.56 5.27 8.77
N ARG A 17 5.57 6.01 8.26
CA ARG A 17 5.44 6.28 6.83
C ARG A 17 6.65 7.00 6.26
N LEU A 18 7.19 7.99 6.98
CA LEU A 18 8.37 8.74 6.53
C LEU A 18 9.67 7.94 6.65
N PHE A 19 9.77 7.00 7.58
CA PHE A 19 10.92 6.11 7.66
C PHE A 19 11.00 5.21 6.42
N ILE A 20 9.87 4.58 6.06
CA ILE A 20 9.77 3.78 4.83
C ILE A 20 10.08 4.64 3.60
N TYR A 21 9.45 5.81 3.49
CA TYR A 21 9.60 6.70 2.34
C TYR A 21 11.05 7.17 2.16
N TYR A 22 11.69 7.66 3.21
CA TYR A 22 13.08 8.11 3.16
C TYR A 22 14.04 6.99 2.73
N ASN A 23 13.89 5.80 3.33
CA ASN A 23 14.76 4.67 3.00
C ASN A 23 14.51 4.13 1.59
N ASN A 24 13.26 4.20 1.10
CA ASN A 24 12.94 3.89 -0.28
C ASN A 24 13.58 4.90 -1.24
N ALA A 25 13.37 6.21 -1.03
CA ALA A 25 14.01 7.26 -1.82
C ALA A 25 15.55 7.19 -1.80
N SER A 26 16.13 6.70 -0.68
CA SER A 26 17.57 6.45 -0.59
C SER A 26 18.04 5.30 -1.50
N LEU A 27 17.24 4.24 -1.62
CA LEU A 27 17.52 3.13 -2.55
C LEU A 27 17.40 3.56 -4.01
N GLU A 28 16.44 4.43 -4.30
CA GLU A 28 16.18 4.94 -5.64
C GLU A 28 17.03 6.17 -6.02
N HIS A 29 17.87 6.67 -5.08
CA HIS A 29 18.68 7.89 -5.26
C HIS A 29 17.85 9.15 -5.54
N THR A 30 16.63 9.23 -4.99
CA THR A 30 15.66 10.30 -5.21
C THR A 30 15.38 11.19 -4.00
N ILE A 31 16.18 11.10 -2.93
CA ILE A 31 15.96 11.84 -1.66
C ILE A 31 15.73 13.36 -1.87
N ALA A 32 16.36 13.94 -2.88
CA ALA A 32 16.28 15.38 -3.14
C ALA A 32 14.92 15.83 -3.70
N SER A 33 14.13 14.91 -4.26
CA SER A 33 12.85 15.18 -4.93
C SER A 33 11.73 14.33 -4.34
N ASP A 34 10.53 14.90 -4.22
CA ASP A 34 9.32 14.15 -3.86
C ASP A 34 8.72 13.54 -5.13
N SER A 35 9.39 12.53 -5.67
CA SER A 35 9.03 11.87 -6.94
C SER A 35 8.18 10.61 -6.75
N GLY A 36 7.70 10.35 -5.53
CA GLY A 36 7.07 9.09 -5.18
C GLY A 36 8.09 7.99 -4.89
N ALA A 37 7.63 6.76 -4.80
CA ALA A 37 8.46 5.61 -4.45
C ALA A 37 7.85 4.32 -4.99
N GLN A 38 8.68 3.36 -5.42
CA GLN A 38 8.22 2.07 -5.90
C GLN A 38 7.90 1.12 -4.73
N ILE A 39 6.76 0.44 -4.80
CA ILE A 39 6.33 -0.51 -3.76
C ILE A 39 7.38 -1.60 -3.53
N ARG A 40 7.94 -2.15 -4.61
CA ARG A 40 9.01 -3.17 -4.54
C ARG A 40 10.19 -2.73 -3.67
N ASP A 41 10.64 -1.50 -3.83
CA ASP A 41 11.82 -1.02 -3.12
C ASP A 41 11.46 -0.63 -1.68
N GLY A 42 10.22 -0.19 -1.42
CA GLY A 42 9.67 -0.07 -0.07
C GLY A 42 9.64 -1.42 0.67
N ILE A 43 9.15 -2.48 0.02
CA ILE A 43 9.15 -3.84 0.59
C ILE A 43 10.57 -4.32 0.90
N LYS A 44 11.53 -4.11 0.00
CA LYS A 44 12.95 -4.43 0.23
C LYS A 44 13.55 -3.64 1.39
N SER A 45 13.19 -2.35 1.50
CA SER A 45 13.63 -1.50 2.60
C SER A 45 13.15 -2.06 3.94
N VAL A 46 11.87 -2.38 4.07
CA VAL A 46 11.31 -2.99 5.29
C VAL A 46 11.90 -4.39 5.54
N GLY A 47 12.19 -5.16 4.51
CA GLY A 47 12.88 -6.45 4.64
C GLY A 47 14.33 -6.32 5.16
N LYS A 48 15.04 -5.30 4.72
CA LYS A 48 16.45 -5.09 5.08
C LYS A 48 16.62 -4.36 6.42
N GLN A 49 15.88 -3.28 6.61
CA GLN A 49 16.06 -2.33 7.70
C GLN A 49 14.97 -2.39 8.77
N GLY A 50 13.84 -3.05 8.46
CA GLY A 50 12.64 -2.99 9.31
C GLY A 50 11.92 -1.66 9.19
N ASP A 51 11.06 -1.37 10.15
CA ASP A 51 10.38 -0.08 10.27
C ASP A 51 10.17 0.30 11.74
N CYS A 52 10.47 1.55 12.09
CA CYS A 52 10.26 2.05 13.43
C CYS A 52 8.81 2.50 13.65
N PRO A 53 8.35 2.62 14.91
CA PRO A 53 7.04 3.19 15.21
C PRO A 53 6.87 4.63 14.69
N GLU A 54 5.67 4.95 14.19
CA GLU A 54 5.28 6.31 13.77
C GLU A 54 5.48 7.34 14.90
N ALA A 55 5.33 6.94 16.16
CA ALA A 55 5.57 7.81 17.31
C ALA A 55 7.03 8.27 17.44
N GLU A 56 7.99 7.49 16.94
CA GLU A 56 9.42 7.83 16.96
C GLU A 56 9.83 8.73 15.79
N TRP A 57 9.21 8.52 14.64
CA TRP A 57 9.42 9.31 13.43
C TRP A 57 8.09 9.66 12.77
N PRO A 58 7.39 10.68 13.30
CA PRO A 58 6.06 11.06 12.87
C PRO A 58 6.02 11.58 11.44
N TYR A 59 4.85 11.41 10.79
CA TYR A 59 4.58 11.91 9.45
C TYR A 59 4.50 13.45 9.43
N VAL A 60 5.62 14.08 9.13
CA VAL A 60 5.75 15.53 8.90
C VAL A 60 6.31 15.72 7.50
N ILE A 61 5.47 16.08 6.54
CA ILE A 61 5.83 16.17 5.10
C ILE A 61 7.13 16.95 4.87
N ALA A 62 7.33 18.07 5.56
CA ALA A 62 8.54 18.88 5.42
C ALA A 62 9.85 18.10 5.73
N LYS A 63 9.77 16.96 6.39
CA LYS A 63 10.91 16.12 6.75
C LYS A 63 11.19 15.00 5.75
N PHE A 64 10.54 14.95 4.59
CA PHE A 64 10.71 13.83 3.64
C PHE A 64 12.16 13.63 3.16
N LYS A 65 12.98 14.71 3.11
CA LYS A 65 14.43 14.65 2.79
C LYS A 65 15.31 14.40 4.02
N THR A 66 14.75 14.47 5.23
CA THR A 66 15.54 14.40 6.46
C THR A 66 15.77 12.95 6.83
N ARG A 67 17.04 12.57 6.99
CA ARG A 67 17.38 11.23 7.43
C ARG A 67 16.83 10.99 8.85
N PRO A 68 16.10 9.89 9.07
CA PRO A 68 15.67 9.51 10.42
C PRO A 68 16.84 9.37 11.38
N PRO A 69 16.66 9.64 12.67
CA PRO A 69 17.72 9.51 13.68
C PRO A 69 18.17 8.06 13.85
N LYS A 70 19.38 7.86 14.31
CA LYS A 70 20.00 6.53 14.48
C LYS A 70 19.16 5.59 15.37
N SER A 71 18.47 6.14 16.39
CA SER A 71 17.55 5.38 17.26
C SER A 71 16.45 4.68 16.46
N CYS A 72 15.83 5.35 15.49
CA CYS A 72 14.80 4.75 14.64
C CYS A 72 15.32 3.53 13.87
N TYR A 73 16.57 3.57 13.39
CA TYR A 73 17.18 2.41 12.72
C TYR A 73 17.44 1.24 13.68
N VAL A 74 17.80 1.53 14.95
CA VAL A 74 17.98 0.49 15.96
C VAL A 74 16.66 -0.20 16.29
N ASP A 75 15.60 0.60 16.49
CA ASP A 75 14.29 0.05 16.81
C ASP A 75 13.62 -0.63 15.63
N ALA A 76 13.82 -0.13 14.42
CA ALA A 76 13.32 -0.74 13.19
C ALA A 76 13.79 -2.19 13.00
N LEU A 77 14.99 -2.54 13.44
CA LEU A 77 15.52 -3.91 13.33
C LEU A 77 14.69 -4.96 14.06
N LYS A 78 13.84 -4.56 14.99
CA LYS A 78 12.91 -5.44 15.72
C LYS A 78 11.66 -5.80 14.90
N TYR A 79 11.47 -5.17 13.74
CA TYR A 79 10.23 -5.28 12.95
C TYR A 79 10.54 -5.37 11.47
N LYS A 80 11.22 -6.44 11.07
CA LYS A 80 11.58 -6.70 9.68
C LYS A 80 10.54 -7.55 8.98
N ALA A 81 10.25 -7.25 7.72
CA ALA A 81 9.53 -8.15 6.85
C ALA A 81 10.47 -9.27 6.38
N VAL A 82 10.52 -10.37 7.12
CA VAL A 82 11.44 -11.50 6.82
C VAL A 82 10.91 -12.43 5.75
N LEU A 83 9.61 -12.45 5.52
CA LEU A 83 8.99 -13.16 4.41
C LEU A 83 7.98 -12.27 3.70
N TYR A 84 8.25 -11.98 2.44
CA TYR A 84 7.36 -11.25 1.54
C TYR A 84 7.36 -11.90 0.15
N GLN A 85 6.29 -11.73 -0.58
CA GLN A 85 6.10 -12.40 -1.86
C GLN A 85 5.46 -11.45 -2.88
N ARG A 86 5.99 -11.47 -4.10
CA ARG A 86 5.33 -10.85 -5.25
C ARG A 86 4.18 -11.74 -5.70
N LEU A 87 3.03 -11.12 -5.98
CA LEU A 87 1.87 -11.80 -6.54
C LEU A 87 1.75 -11.49 -8.03
N THR A 88 1.23 -12.46 -8.79
CA THR A 88 0.81 -12.21 -10.17
C THR A 88 -0.61 -11.64 -10.18
N PRO A 89 -1.02 -10.87 -11.20
CA PRO A 89 -2.38 -10.34 -11.31
C PRO A 89 -3.40 -11.40 -11.73
N ALA A 90 -3.26 -12.63 -11.23
CA ALA A 90 -4.22 -13.71 -11.44
C ALA A 90 -5.26 -13.70 -10.33
N LEU A 91 -6.55 -13.67 -10.70
CA LEU A 91 -7.67 -13.55 -9.75
C LEU A 91 -7.62 -14.61 -8.63
N SER A 92 -7.32 -15.86 -8.99
CA SER A 92 -7.23 -16.98 -8.04
C SER A 92 -6.09 -16.76 -7.01
N GLN A 93 -4.94 -16.22 -7.44
CA GLN A 93 -3.81 -15.96 -6.54
C GLN A 93 -4.12 -14.79 -5.60
N LEU A 94 -4.70 -13.71 -6.10
CA LEU A 94 -5.06 -12.54 -5.31
C LEU A 94 -6.13 -12.89 -4.26
N LYS A 95 -7.18 -13.59 -4.66
CA LYS A 95 -8.22 -14.07 -3.74
C LYS A 95 -7.67 -15.09 -2.75
N GLY A 96 -6.84 -16.04 -3.19
CA GLY A 96 -6.19 -17.01 -2.33
C GLY A 96 -5.31 -16.36 -1.26
N CYS A 97 -4.59 -15.28 -1.61
CA CYS A 97 -3.82 -14.48 -0.66
C CYS A 97 -4.72 -13.89 0.44
N LEU A 98 -5.82 -13.24 0.04
CA LEU A 98 -6.79 -12.65 0.98
C LEU A 98 -7.52 -13.70 1.82
N ALA A 99 -7.96 -14.80 1.22
CA ALA A 99 -8.62 -15.91 1.91
C ALA A 99 -7.70 -16.57 2.96
N SER A 100 -6.39 -16.58 2.71
CA SER A 100 -5.38 -17.00 3.69
C SER A 100 -5.14 -15.97 4.81
N GLY A 101 -5.84 -14.83 4.77
CA GLY A 101 -5.77 -13.75 5.75
C GLY A 101 -4.59 -12.80 5.55
N TYR A 102 -4.02 -12.72 4.34
CA TYR A 102 -2.95 -11.78 4.04
C TYR A 102 -3.43 -10.69 3.08
N PRO A 103 -3.41 -9.42 3.48
CA PRO A 103 -3.59 -8.32 2.55
C PRO A 103 -2.40 -8.22 1.59
N PHE A 104 -2.60 -7.49 0.50
CA PHE A 104 -1.51 -7.16 -0.42
C PHE A 104 -1.56 -5.69 -0.81
N VAL A 105 -0.38 -5.10 -1.02
CA VAL A 105 -0.23 -3.76 -1.55
C VAL A 105 -0.01 -3.83 -3.05
N PHE A 106 -0.48 -2.83 -3.79
CA PHE A 106 -0.29 -2.73 -5.23
C PHE A 106 -0.40 -1.28 -5.69
N GLY A 107 0.22 -0.99 -6.83
CA GLY A 107 0.05 0.25 -7.55
C GLY A 107 -1.04 0.12 -8.60
N PHE A 108 -1.84 1.16 -8.81
CA PHE A 108 -2.79 1.22 -9.91
C PHE A 108 -2.75 2.58 -10.59
N THR A 109 -3.09 2.60 -11.87
CA THR A 109 -3.23 3.83 -12.65
C THR A 109 -4.54 4.50 -12.24
N VAL A 110 -4.47 5.77 -11.87
CA VAL A 110 -5.65 6.58 -11.53
C VAL A 110 -6.12 7.30 -12.78
N TYR A 111 -7.41 7.23 -13.03
CA TYR A 111 -8.11 7.94 -14.09
C TYR A 111 -9.07 8.97 -13.49
N GLU A 112 -9.49 9.97 -14.28
CA GLU A 112 -10.34 11.07 -13.81
C GLU A 112 -11.63 10.57 -13.14
N SER A 113 -12.22 9.47 -13.63
CA SER A 113 -13.43 8.87 -13.05
C SER A 113 -13.25 8.42 -11.60
N PHE A 114 -12.04 8.04 -11.21
CA PHE A 114 -11.74 7.63 -9.83
C PHE A 114 -11.79 8.82 -8.86
N GLU A 115 -11.38 10.01 -9.28
CA GLU A 115 -11.44 11.23 -8.45
C GLU A 115 -12.79 11.96 -8.52
N SER A 116 -13.81 11.32 -9.09
CA SER A 116 -15.15 11.91 -9.16
C SER A 116 -15.74 12.15 -7.75
N PRO A 117 -16.59 13.18 -7.58
CA PRO A 117 -17.29 13.42 -6.31
C PRO A 117 -18.14 12.22 -5.85
N GLN A 118 -18.60 11.41 -6.77
CA GLN A 118 -19.37 10.19 -6.46
C GLN A 118 -18.46 9.16 -5.78
N VAL A 119 -17.28 8.86 -6.33
CA VAL A 119 -16.32 7.91 -5.74
C VAL A 119 -15.79 8.46 -4.41
N ALA A 120 -15.48 9.75 -4.33
CA ALA A 120 -15.03 10.37 -3.09
C ALA A 120 -16.06 10.25 -1.95
N ARG A 121 -17.36 10.28 -2.27
CA ARG A 121 -18.46 10.15 -1.30
C ARG A 121 -18.78 8.69 -0.96
N THR A 122 -18.81 7.81 -1.96
CA THR A 122 -19.34 6.44 -1.80
C THR A 122 -18.25 5.37 -1.68
N GLY A 123 -17.03 5.64 -2.16
CA GLY A 123 -15.97 4.65 -2.31
C GLY A 123 -16.21 3.61 -3.41
N HIS A 124 -17.32 3.69 -4.16
CA HIS A 124 -17.64 2.72 -5.19
C HIS A 124 -17.12 3.16 -6.56
N HIS A 125 -16.04 2.54 -7.02
CA HIS A 125 -15.53 2.67 -8.38
C HIS A 125 -15.77 1.34 -9.12
N ALA A 126 -16.84 1.29 -9.89
CA ALA A 126 -17.39 0.05 -10.45
C ALA A 126 -17.02 -0.19 -11.92
N SER A 127 -16.37 0.77 -12.59
CA SER A 127 -16.08 0.71 -14.02
C SER A 127 -14.58 0.58 -14.32
N LEU A 128 -14.27 0.04 -15.49
CA LEU A 128 -12.96 0.23 -16.11
C LEU A 128 -12.88 1.62 -16.73
N PRO A 129 -11.69 2.20 -16.91
CA PRO A 129 -11.53 3.48 -17.59
C PRO A 129 -12.07 3.40 -19.02
N LYS A 130 -12.63 4.49 -19.49
CA LYS A 130 -13.08 4.60 -20.88
C LYS A 130 -11.90 4.75 -21.82
N PRO A 131 -12.02 4.39 -23.10
CA PRO A 131 -10.93 4.48 -24.08
C PRO A 131 -10.35 5.91 -24.26
N ASP A 132 -11.19 6.93 -24.04
CA ASP A 132 -10.87 8.35 -24.16
C ASP A 132 -10.59 9.03 -22.82
N GLU A 133 -10.57 8.26 -21.72
CA GLU A 133 -10.36 8.81 -20.38
C GLU A 133 -8.86 9.01 -20.09
N SER A 134 -8.51 10.18 -19.59
CA SER A 134 -7.13 10.52 -19.26
C SER A 134 -6.68 9.92 -17.94
N SER A 135 -5.48 9.33 -17.92
CA SER A 135 -4.85 8.97 -16.66
C SER A 135 -4.25 10.21 -16.00
N ILE A 136 -4.40 10.31 -14.67
CA ILE A 136 -3.93 11.43 -13.87
C ILE A 136 -2.78 11.07 -12.94
N GLY A 137 -2.34 9.81 -12.95
CA GLY A 137 -1.17 9.36 -12.19
C GLY A 137 -1.27 7.94 -11.70
N GLY A 138 -0.35 7.57 -10.83
CA GLY A 138 -0.32 6.28 -10.13
C GLY A 138 -0.61 6.46 -8.65
N HIS A 139 -1.22 5.44 -8.03
CA HIS A 139 -1.50 5.44 -6.60
C HIS A 139 -1.24 4.08 -5.99
N ALA A 140 -0.65 4.07 -4.79
CA ALA A 140 -0.35 2.84 -4.05
C ALA A 140 -1.37 2.63 -2.92
N VAL A 141 -1.95 1.44 -2.87
CA VAL A 141 -3.05 1.12 -1.95
C VAL A 141 -2.94 -0.33 -1.44
N MET A 142 -3.78 -0.69 -0.47
CA MET A 142 -3.79 -2.03 0.11
C MET A 142 -5.13 -2.73 -0.10
N CYS A 143 -5.12 -3.88 -0.78
CA CYS A 143 -6.28 -4.75 -0.89
C CYS A 143 -6.44 -5.57 0.39
N VAL A 144 -7.65 -5.56 0.95
CA VAL A 144 -7.96 -6.19 2.24
C VAL A 144 -9.10 -7.19 2.18
N GLY A 145 -9.81 -7.29 1.06
CA GLY A 145 -10.93 -8.20 0.91
C GLY A 145 -11.50 -8.24 -0.51
N TYR A 146 -12.53 -9.03 -0.70
CA TYR A 146 -13.24 -9.14 -1.96
C TYR A 146 -14.71 -9.51 -1.74
N ASP A 147 -15.54 -9.27 -2.75
CA ASP A 147 -16.95 -9.64 -2.81
C ASP A 147 -17.23 -10.31 -4.17
N ASP A 148 -17.46 -11.62 -4.15
CA ASP A 148 -17.68 -12.41 -5.36
C ASP A 148 -19.02 -12.12 -6.03
N ALA A 149 -20.05 -11.78 -5.24
CA ALA A 149 -21.36 -11.45 -5.82
C ALA A 149 -21.31 -10.16 -6.65
N LYS A 150 -20.41 -9.25 -6.27
CA LYS A 150 -20.22 -7.95 -6.94
C LYS A 150 -18.99 -7.90 -7.84
N GLN A 151 -18.17 -8.95 -7.83
CA GLN A 151 -16.96 -9.07 -8.66
C GLN A 151 -15.97 -7.93 -8.43
N TRP A 152 -15.75 -7.53 -7.17
CA TRP A 152 -14.80 -6.47 -6.82
C TRP A 152 -13.91 -6.80 -5.62
N PHE A 153 -12.77 -6.12 -5.56
CA PHE A 153 -11.90 -6.06 -4.41
C PHE A 153 -12.28 -4.90 -3.49
N ILE A 154 -12.04 -5.06 -2.18
CA ILE A 154 -12.17 -4.04 -1.15
C ILE A 154 -10.77 -3.52 -0.86
N ILE A 155 -10.57 -2.22 -1.04
CA ILE A 155 -9.27 -1.56 -1.01
C ILE A 155 -9.25 -0.55 0.13
N ARG A 156 -8.21 -0.57 0.94
CA ARG A 156 -7.92 0.47 1.92
C ARG A 156 -7.10 1.57 1.28
N ASN A 157 -7.63 2.80 1.32
CA ASN A 157 -6.94 4.00 0.87
C ASN A 157 -6.07 4.60 1.99
N SER A 158 -5.15 5.49 1.64
CA SER A 158 -4.37 6.34 2.55
C SER A 158 -5.01 7.72 2.78
N TRP A 159 -6.16 8.00 2.15
CA TRP A 159 -6.90 9.25 2.28
C TRP A 159 -7.92 9.14 3.40
N GLU A 160 -7.82 9.86 4.41
CA GLU A 160 -8.61 9.91 5.65
C GLU A 160 -9.97 9.14 5.69
N SER A 161 -10.51 8.92 6.89
CA SER A 161 -11.77 8.17 7.08
C SER A 161 -13.03 8.90 6.58
N LYS A 162 -12.94 10.17 6.21
CA LYS A 162 -14.04 10.94 5.61
C LYS A 162 -14.22 10.66 4.12
N TRP A 163 -13.21 10.07 3.46
CA TRP A 163 -13.23 9.73 2.05
C TRP A 163 -13.81 8.32 1.84
N GLY A 164 -14.64 8.17 0.80
CA GLY A 164 -15.19 6.88 0.39
C GLY A 164 -15.98 6.16 1.48
N MET A 165 -15.81 4.86 1.57
CA MET A 165 -16.39 3.98 2.60
C MET A 165 -15.55 4.02 3.88
N LYS A 166 -15.47 5.16 4.56
CA LYS A 166 -14.64 5.35 5.76
C LYS A 166 -13.15 5.06 5.50
N GLY A 167 -12.61 5.59 4.40
CA GLY A 167 -11.22 5.37 3.98
C GLY A 167 -11.01 4.12 3.12
N TYR A 168 -12.08 3.45 2.70
CA TYR A 168 -12.04 2.31 1.79
C TYR A 168 -12.75 2.61 0.48
N PHE A 169 -12.45 1.80 -0.53
CA PHE A 169 -13.12 1.84 -1.82
C PHE A 169 -13.14 0.46 -2.49
N THR A 170 -13.84 0.34 -3.59
CA THR A 170 -13.89 -0.89 -4.38
C THR A 170 -13.32 -0.68 -5.77
N LEU A 171 -12.63 -1.69 -6.29
CA LEU A 171 -12.24 -1.80 -7.69
C LEU A 171 -12.73 -3.12 -8.28
N PRO A 172 -13.21 -3.14 -9.52
CA PRO A 172 -13.55 -4.39 -10.21
C PRO A 172 -12.39 -5.36 -10.25
N TYR A 173 -12.65 -6.65 -10.22
CA TYR A 173 -11.63 -7.68 -10.41
C TYR A 173 -10.82 -7.44 -11.67
N ALA A 174 -11.51 -7.10 -12.78
CA ALA A 174 -10.88 -6.83 -14.06
C ALA A 174 -9.88 -5.67 -14.02
N TYR A 175 -10.06 -4.70 -13.09
CA TYR A 175 -9.13 -3.59 -12.93
C TYR A 175 -7.80 -4.08 -12.32
N VAL A 176 -7.88 -4.80 -11.20
CA VAL A 176 -6.70 -5.24 -10.43
C VAL A 176 -5.96 -6.39 -11.11
N THR A 177 -6.65 -7.17 -11.94
CA THR A 177 -6.03 -8.26 -12.72
C THR A 177 -5.48 -7.81 -14.07
N SER A 178 -5.71 -6.57 -14.49
CA SER A 178 -5.15 -6.00 -15.72
C SER A 178 -3.73 -5.51 -15.51
N VAL A 179 -2.77 -6.06 -16.23
CA VAL A 179 -1.35 -5.62 -16.20
C VAL A 179 -1.14 -4.19 -16.69
N ASN A 180 -2.13 -3.62 -17.41
CA ASN A 180 -2.10 -2.25 -17.88
C ASN A 180 -2.65 -1.25 -16.86
N LEU A 181 -3.43 -1.71 -15.88
CA LEU A 181 -4.12 -0.86 -14.91
C LEU A 181 -3.57 -1.02 -13.49
N ALA A 182 -3.02 -2.19 -13.15
CA ALA A 182 -2.44 -2.46 -11.84
C ALA A 182 -1.11 -3.19 -11.96
N SER A 183 -0.19 -2.92 -11.07
CA SER A 183 1.16 -3.46 -11.09
C SER A 183 1.76 -3.55 -9.69
N ASP A 184 2.94 -4.16 -9.60
CA ASP A 184 3.79 -4.19 -8.42
C ASP A 184 3.07 -4.70 -7.16
N ILE A 185 2.45 -5.90 -7.28
CA ILE A 185 1.59 -6.49 -6.26
C ILE A 185 2.44 -7.31 -5.28
N TRP A 186 2.39 -6.96 -3.98
CA TRP A 186 3.20 -7.60 -2.94
C TRP A 186 2.40 -7.88 -1.68
N THR A 187 2.73 -8.98 -1.00
CA THR A 187 2.21 -9.32 0.33
C THR A 187 3.35 -9.60 1.29
N ILE A 188 3.23 -9.11 2.53
CA ILE A 188 4.13 -9.45 3.63
C ILE A 188 3.51 -10.61 4.38
N ARG A 189 4.30 -11.66 4.65
CA ARG A 189 3.85 -12.91 5.27
C ARG A 189 4.33 -13.05 6.70
N ILE A 190 5.57 -12.62 6.98
CA ILE A 190 6.18 -12.73 8.31
C ILE A 190 6.90 -11.42 8.62
N VAL A 191 6.69 -10.93 9.83
CA VAL A 191 7.41 -9.79 10.43
C VAL A 191 8.05 -10.28 11.72
N GLU A 192 9.35 -10.05 11.87
CA GLU A 192 10.16 -10.38 13.06
C GLU A 192 11.00 -9.18 13.45
#